data_4f3b302ec242b67f7fe07ed06cde2d9e
#
_entry.id   4f3b302ec242b67f7fe07ed06cde2d9e
#
_cell.length_a   1.000
_cell.length_b   1.000
_cell.length_c   1.000
_cell.angle_alpha   90.00
_cell.angle_beta   90.00
_cell.angle_gamma   90.00
#
_symmetry.space_group_name_H-M   'P 1'
#
loop_
_entity.id
_entity.type
_entity.pdbx_description
1 polymer ?
#
loop_
_entity_poly.entity_id
_entity_poly.type
_entity_poly.pdbx_seq_one_letter_code
_entity_poly.pdbx_strand_id
1 'polypeptide(L)'
;MPKINNCIHGLPAKSYTDQQFWKIECNTVLSDGWLFVGFVHEFLKSGDVIPISIAGRPVLLIKNNKNEITAFHNVCSHRCIKLVNEKKNVGKIIRCPYHSWAYDLDGKLKASPHFGGTNQPRPKGFNPSDHGLKPIRIHTWHDWIFINLNGKAKKFEEYAKPLIKKFKGVNLKKIRNVATLDFGKIHSNWKFLIENFIEPYHVQFVHRTTTKQPLKDHYTIVDGICLGSGVDVKEENKDSNTLSVSSRYLSLFPNFIIGSYFPNQIGVYLNVPINPGLTTQKRIIYTTEGKTMSEQEINMQKKIWWSVHKEDHEICERLQEGRSSPASEKGGLLSPHWEKSIQAFQKLIIDATMRSSKTMKGKKNVQRSK
;
A
#
# COMPACT_ATOMS: atom_id res chain seq x y z
N MET A 1 -21.26 -6.07 -37.96
CA MET A 1 -20.30 -5.47 -37.03
C MET A 1 -20.92 -5.42 -35.67
N PRO A 2 -20.35 -6.01 -34.62
CA PRO A 2 -20.90 -5.87 -33.27
C PRO A 2 -20.81 -4.41 -32.84
N LYS A 3 -21.92 -3.86 -32.37
CA LYS A 3 -21.96 -2.52 -31.77
C LYS A 3 -21.06 -2.52 -30.52
N ILE A 4 -19.87 -1.92 -30.60
CA ILE A 4 -19.00 -1.69 -29.46
C ILE A 4 -19.59 -0.52 -28.67
N ASN A 5 -20.60 -0.81 -27.86
CA ASN A 5 -21.21 0.17 -26.96
C ASN A 5 -20.82 -0.09 -25.49
N ASN A 6 -19.56 -0.47 -25.25
CA ASN A 6 -19.06 -0.83 -23.92
C ASN A 6 -17.97 0.11 -23.41
N CYS A 7 -17.90 1.36 -23.90
CA CYS A 7 -17.04 2.36 -23.29
C CYS A 7 -17.64 2.75 -21.94
N ILE A 8 -16.87 2.57 -20.86
CA ILE A 8 -17.27 2.90 -19.49
C ILE A 8 -16.55 4.18 -19.08
N HIS A 9 -17.26 5.12 -18.49
CA HIS A 9 -16.64 6.25 -17.83
C HIS A 9 -15.92 5.77 -16.57
N GLY A 10 -14.69 6.25 -16.39
CA GLY A 10 -13.94 6.05 -15.17
C GLY A 10 -14.54 6.87 -14.01
N LEU A 11 -13.92 6.76 -12.83
CA LEU A 11 -14.33 7.51 -11.65
C LEU A 11 -14.36 9.03 -11.93
N PRO A 12 -15.36 9.76 -11.42
CA PRO A 12 -15.47 11.21 -11.55
C PRO A 12 -14.29 11.92 -10.86
N ALA A 13 -13.97 13.13 -11.33
CA ALA A 13 -12.81 13.92 -10.84
C ALA A 13 -12.77 14.04 -9.32
N LYS A 14 -13.91 14.26 -8.66
CA LYS A 14 -14.04 14.34 -7.20
C LYS A 14 -13.52 13.11 -6.46
N SER A 15 -13.51 11.94 -7.09
CA SER A 15 -12.95 10.73 -6.48
C SER A 15 -11.43 10.80 -6.30
N TYR A 16 -10.75 11.73 -6.96
CA TYR A 16 -9.31 11.93 -6.89
C TYR A 16 -8.89 13.23 -6.20
N THR A 17 -9.82 14.18 -6.03
CA THR A 17 -9.49 15.53 -5.54
C THR A 17 -10.24 15.93 -4.28
N ASP A 18 -11.41 15.33 -4.00
CA ASP A 18 -12.30 15.78 -2.93
C ASP A 18 -11.89 15.22 -1.57
N GLN A 19 -11.79 16.10 -0.56
CA GLN A 19 -11.43 15.74 0.81
C GLN A 19 -12.49 14.90 1.52
N GLN A 20 -13.75 15.04 1.15
CA GLN A 20 -14.82 14.24 1.76
C GLN A 20 -14.80 12.83 1.20
N PHE A 21 -14.59 12.70 -0.11
CA PHE A 21 -14.40 11.39 -0.72
C PHE A 21 -13.18 10.67 -0.12
N TRP A 22 -12.07 11.38 0.07
CA TRP A 22 -10.88 10.87 0.76
C TRP A 22 -11.19 10.35 2.17
N LYS A 23 -11.97 11.09 2.96
CA LYS A 23 -12.39 10.63 4.30
C LYS A 23 -13.22 9.34 4.24
N ILE A 24 -14.06 9.21 3.21
CA ILE A 24 -14.81 7.97 2.97
C ILE A 24 -13.85 6.82 2.62
N GLU A 25 -12.91 7.02 1.70
CA GLU A 25 -11.90 6.01 1.36
C GLU A 25 -11.09 5.56 2.58
N CYS A 26 -10.64 6.50 3.41
CA CYS A 26 -9.91 6.19 4.65
C CYS A 26 -10.71 5.29 5.60
N ASN A 27 -12.02 5.44 5.67
CA ASN A 27 -12.89 4.69 6.58
C ASN A 27 -13.47 3.41 5.97
N THR A 28 -13.31 3.20 4.66
CA THR A 28 -13.84 2.05 3.93
C THR A 28 -12.72 1.30 3.19
N VAL A 29 -12.36 1.78 1.99
CA VAL A 29 -11.37 1.16 1.09
C VAL A 29 -10.07 0.83 1.83
N LEU A 30 -9.53 1.83 2.55
CA LEU A 30 -8.27 1.74 3.27
C LEU A 30 -8.41 1.20 4.70
N SER A 31 -9.60 0.77 5.13
CA SER A 31 -9.82 0.19 6.47
C SER A 31 -10.33 -1.23 6.44
N ASP A 32 -11.12 -1.59 5.41
CA ASP A 32 -11.83 -2.87 5.37
C ASP A 32 -10.94 -4.02 4.90
N GLY A 33 -9.99 -3.75 4.00
CA GLY A 33 -9.06 -4.73 3.45
C GLY A 33 -7.72 -4.80 4.21
N TRP A 34 -6.81 -5.58 3.67
CA TRP A 34 -5.42 -5.64 4.11
C TRP A 34 -4.60 -4.58 3.39
N LEU A 35 -4.08 -3.60 4.15
CA LEU A 35 -3.20 -2.56 3.64
C LEU A 35 -1.75 -3.00 3.73
N PHE A 36 -1.03 -2.87 2.64
CA PHE A 36 0.42 -2.98 2.62
C PHE A 36 1.05 -1.72 3.22
N VAL A 37 1.96 -1.89 4.19
CA VAL A 37 2.44 -0.78 5.01
C VAL A 37 3.96 -0.77 5.23
N GLY A 38 4.70 -1.76 4.77
CA GLY A 38 6.15 -1.77 4.97
C GLY A 38 6.80 -3.13 4.73
N PHE A 39 8.07 -3.20 5.06
CA PHE A 39 8.95 -4.35 4.80
C PHE A 39 9.58 -4.85 6.08
N VAL A 40 9.68 -6.18 6.21
CA VAL A 40 10.26 -6.84 7.40
C VAL A 40 11.77 -6.54 7.51
N HIS A 41 12.47 -6.50 6.39
CA HIS A 41 13.93 -6.23 6.37
C HIS A 41 14.32 -4.85 6.90
N GLU A 42 13.35 -3.92 7.02
CA GLU A 42 13.59 -2.60 7.62
C GLU A 42 13.75 -2.65 9.15
N PHE A 43 13.42 -3.79 9.78
CA PHE A 43 13.53 -4.03 11.22
C PHE A 43 14.71 -4.97 11.48
N LEU A 44 15.85 -4.42 11.89
CA LEU A 44 17.09 -5.18 12.08
C LEU A 44 17.10 -5.94 13.40
N LYS A 45 16.58 -5.34 14.48
CA LYS A 45 16.63 -5.92 15.83
C LYS A 45 15.38 -5.58 16.66
N SER A 46 15.20 -6.32 17.74
CA SER A 46 14.15 -6.02 18.73
C SER A 46 14.25 -4.57 19.21
N GLY A 47 13.11 -3.92 19.39
CA GLY A 47 13.00 -2.51 19.74
C GLY A 47 13.01 -1.56 18.55
N ASP A 48 13.22 -2.03 17.32
CA ASP A 48 13.04 -1.18 16.15
C ASP A 48 11.55 -0.84 15.98
N VAL A 49 11.30 0.45 15.80
CA VAL A 49 9.94 1.00 15.59
C VAL A 49 9.90 1.86 14.34
N ILE A 50 8.85 1.70 13.55
CA ILE A 50 8.60 2.49 12.34
C ILE A 50 7.20 3.10 12.45
N PRO A 51 7.09 4.43 12.63
CA PRO A 51 5.81 5.12 12.56
C PRO A 51 5.39 5.32 11.11
N ILE A 52 4.12 5.11 10.82
CA ILE A 52 3.50 5.41 9.52
C ILE A 52 2.22 6.22 9.75
N SER A 53 1.91 7.09 8.80
CA SER A 53 0.58 7.71 8.72
C SER A 53 -0.12 7.14 7.50
N ILE A 54 -1.18 6.37 7.73
CA ILE A 54 -1.94 5.72 6.64
C ILE A 54 -3.45 5.81 6.90
N ALA A 55 -4.22 6.08 5.85
CA ALA A 55 -5.66 6.31 5.96
C ALA A 55 -6.01 7.35 7.05
N GLY A 56 -5.22 8.43 7.14
CA GLY A 56 -5.39 9.48 8.15
C GLY A 56 -5.12 9.06 9.61
N ARG A 57 -4.53 7.88 9.84
CA ARG A 57 -4.28 7.34 11.19
C ARG A 57 -2.79 7.15 11.44
N PRO A 58 -2.29 7.58 12.62
CA PRO A 58 -0.94 7.29 13.05
C PRO A 58 -0.85 5.83 13.52
N VAL A 59 -0.01 5.05 12.85
CA VAL A 59 0.27 3.63 13.15
C VAL A 59 1.73 3.50 13.58
N LEU A 60 2.01 2.57 14.46
CA LEU A 60 3.35 2.20 14.91
C LEU A 60 3.57 0.71 14.68
N LEU A 61 4.53 0.38 13.83
CA LEU A 61 5.04 -0.97 13.67
C LEU A 61 6.21 -1.17 14.61
N ILE A 62 6.29 -2.33 15.27
CA ILE A 62 7.28 -2.62 16.31
C ILE A 62 7.83 -4.03 16.08
N LYS A 63 9.15 -4.20 16.12
CA LYS A 63 9.77 -5.52 16.28
C LYS A 63 9.90 -5.85 17.77
N ASN A 64 9.11 -6.81 18.25
CA ASN A 64 9.07 -7.18 19.66
C ASN A 64 10.24 -8.11 20.07
N ASN A 65 10.28 -8.51 21.35
CA ASN A 65 11.34 -9.36 21.88
C ASN A 65 11.32 -10.81 21.35
N LYS A 66 10.22 -11.23 20.71
CA LYS A 66 10.09 -12.52 20.05
C LYS A 66 10.50 -12.46 18.56
N ASN A 67 11.07 -11.32 18.12
CA ASN A 67 11.35 -11.03 16.72
C ASN A 67 10.11 -10.98 15.79
N GLU A 68 8.92 -10.82 16.34
CA GLU A 68 7.69 -10.64 15.59
C GLU A 68 7.43 -9.16 15.33
N ILE A 69 6.83 -8.85 14.18
CA ILE A 69 6.35 -7.50 13.89
C ILE A 69 4.92 -7.37 14.43
N THR A 70 4.70 -6.38 15.27
CA THR A 70 3.38 -6.01 15.81
C THR A 70 2.99 -4.62 15.36
N ALA A 71 1.68 -4.32 15.37
CA ALA A 71 1.15 -3.03 14.97
C ALA A 71 0.19 -2.47 16.01
N PHE A 72 0.32 -1.17 16.28
CA PHE A 72 -0.53 -0.45 17.22
C PHE A 72 -0.93 0.91 16.66
N HIS A 73 -2.01 1.49 17.17
CA HIS A 73 -2.24 2.92 17.02
C HIS A 73 -1.10 3.67 17.73
N ASN A 74 -0.43 4.57 17.02
CA ASN A 74 0.71 5.34 17.54
C ASN A 74 0.25 6.48 18.44
N VAL A 75 -0.47 6.12 19.50
CA VAL A 75 -1.18 7.07 20.39
C VAL A 75 -1.04 6.63 21.84
N CYS A 76 -0.60 7.55 22.70
CA CYS A 76 -0.54 7.35 24.16
C CYS A 76 -1.95 7.26 24.76
N SER A 77 -2.20 6.25 25.62
CA SER A 77 -3.50 6.06 26.27
C SER A 77 -3.85 7.14 27.28
N HIS A 78 -2.90 7.99 27.70
CA HIS A 78 -3.15 9.08 28.67
C HIS A 78 -3.91 10.25 28.02
N ARG A 79 -3.26 11.01 27.15
CA ARG A 79 -3.81 12.21 26.49
C ARG A 79 -3.67 12.20 24.97
N CYS A 80 -3.68 11.02 24.40
CA CYS A 80 -3.75 10.77 22.96
C CYS A 80 -2.65 11.44 22.12
N ILE A 81 -1.49 11.79 22.71
CA ILE A 81 -0.36 12.28 21.93
C ILE A 81 0.27 11.18 21.09
N LYS A 82 0.75 11.50 19.90
CA LYS A 82 1.55 10.61 19.07
C LYS A 82 2.86 10.26 19.77
N LEU A 83 3.19 8.97 19.87
CA LEU A 83 4.32 8.48 20.67
C LEU A 83 5.66 8.58 19.93
N VAL A 84 5.68 8.18 18.67
CA VAL A 84 6.91 8.06 17.87
C VAL A 84 6.72 8.82 16.56
N ASN A 85 7.68 9.70 16.22
CA ASN A 85 7.61 10.52 15.02
C ASN A 85 8.49 10.02 13.88
N GLU A 86 9.54 9.27 14.18
CA GLU A 86 10.56 8.81 13.25
C GLU A 86 10.97 7.36 13.51
N LYS A 87 11.54 6.71 12.51
CA LYS A 87 12.13 5.38 12.66
C LYS A 87 13.29 5.43 13.64
N LYS A 88 13.26 4.55 14.64
CA LYS A 88 14.35 4.42 15.64
C LYS A 88 14.30 3.08 16.36
N ASN A 89 15.35 2.80 17.15
CA ASN A 89 15.33 1.74 18.15
C ASN A 89 15.00 2.35 19.53
N VAL A 90 13.99 1.83 20.19
CA VAL A 90 13.54 2.28 21.52
C VAL A 90 14.05 1.38 22.66
N GLY A 91 14.88 0.41 22.36
CA GLY A 91 15.28 -0.62 23.31
C GLY A 91 14.08 -1.48 23.71
N LYS A 92 13.81 -1.59 25.00
CA LYS A 92 12.72 -2.42 25.55
C LYS A 92 11.43 -1.65 25.87
N ILE A 93 11.47 -0.31 25.81
CA ILE A 93 10.41 0.57 26.33
C ILE A 93 10.13 1.73 25.38
N ILE A 94 8.88 1.88 25.01
CA ILE A 94 8.36 3.06 24.32
C ILE A 94 7.91 4.06 25.36
N ARG A 95 8.58 5.20 25.43
CA ARG A 95 8.28 6.24 26.42
C ARG A 95 7.53 7.40 25.77
N CYS A 96 6.40 7.76 26.38
CA CYS A 96 5.62 8.91 25.96
C CYS A 96 6.41 10.21 26.22
N PRO A 97 6.55 11.09 25.22
CA PRO A 97 7.32 12.33 25.38
C PRO A 97 6.64 13.37 26.29
N TYR A 98 5.37 13.19 26.62
CA TYR A 98 4.60 14.18 27.40
C TYR A 98 4.74 13.95 28.91
N HIS A 99 4.27 12.79 29.41
CA HIS A 99 4.27 12.51 30.88
C HIS A 99 4.98 11.19 31.20
N SER A 100 5.89 10.74 30.33
CA SER A 100 6.72 9.55 30.52
C SER A 100 5.96 8.24 30.75
N TRP A 101 4.67 8.15 30.36
CA TRP A 101 4.00 6.86 30.33
C TRP A 101 4.80 5.90 29.46
N ALA A 102 5.03 4.70 29.96
CA ALA A 102 5.96 3.75 29.35
C ALA A 102 5.26 2.45 28.99
N TYR A 103 5.48 2.00 27.76
CA TYR A 103 4.91 0.78 27.20
C TYR A 103 6.02 -0.19 26.82
N ASP A 104 5.80 -1.49 27.04
CA ASP A 104 6.70 -2.49 26.49
C ASP A 104 6.47 -2.67 24.98
N LEU A 105 7.27 -3.52 24.35
CA LEU A 105 7.20 -3.77 22.90
C LEU A 105 5.95 -4.58 22.47
N ASP A 106 5.22 -5.15 23.43
CA ASP A 106 3.91 -5.78 23.21
C ASP A 106 2.76 -4.80 23.51
N GLY A 107 3.06 -3.52 23.72
CA GLY A 107 2.10 -2.45 23.91
C GLY A 107 1.50 -2.36 25.33
N LYS A 108 1.95 -3.17 26.29
CA LYS A 108 1.43 -3.14 27.68
C LYS A 108 1.95 -1.94 28.43
N LEU A 109 1.10 -1.23 29.19
CA LEU A 109 1.51 -0.14 30.04
C LEU A 109 2.32 -0.66 31.22
N LYS A 110 3.59 -0.22 31.33
CA LYS A 110 4.54 -0.62 32.37
C LYS A 110 4.66 0.43 33.47
N ALA A 111 4.66 1.71 33.10
CA ALA A 111 4.80 2.80 34.07
C ALA A 111 3.92 4.00 33.70
N SER A 112 3.40 4.67 34.71
CA SER A 112 2.65 5.94 34.64
C SER A 112 3.10 6.84 35.81
N PRO A 113 4.32 7.44 35.70
CA PRO A 113 4.93 8.17 36.81
C PRO A 113 4.01 9.27 37.34
N HIS A 114 3.93 9.39 38.66
CA HIS A 114 3.18 10.43 39.40
C HIS A 114 1.70 10.55 39.01
N PHE A 115 1.08 9.53 38.42
CA PHE A 115 -0.31 9.59 37.95
C PHE A 115 -1.31 9.77 39.12
N GLY A 116 -1.01 9.28 40.30
CA GLY A 116 -1.79 9.51 41.54
C GLY A 116 -1.38 10.73 42.35
N GLY A 117 -0.35 11.47 41.91
CA GLY A 117 0.31 12.54 42.64
C GLY A 117 1.78 12.24 42.91
N THR A 118 2.55 13.26 43.36
CA THR A 118 3.97 13.07 43.64
C THR A 118 4.16 12.08 44.78
N ASN A 119 4.89 10.99 44.52
CA ASN A 119 5.13 9.89 45.46
C ASN A 119 3.86 9.19 46.00
N GLN A 120 2.73 9.38 45.31
CA GLN A 120 1.48 8.70 45.63
C GLN A 120 1.30 7.44 44.73
N PRO A 121 0.62 6.39 45.25
CA PRO A 121 0.24 5.25 44.44
C PRO A 121 -0.72 5.66 43.33
N ARG A 122 -0.89 4.77 42.33
CA ARG A 122 -1.94 4.97 41.35
C ARG A 122 -3.32 5.02 41.99
N PRO A 123 -4.27 5.81 41.47
CA PRO A 123 -5.62 5.89 42.00
C PRO A 123 -6.28 4.53 42.15
N LYS A 124 -7.11 4.36 43.20
CA LYS A 124 -7.91 3.13 43.35
C LYS A 124 -8.77 2.89 42.09
N GLY A 125 -8.75 1.65 41.59
CA GLY A 125 -9.47 1.27 40.36
C GLY A 125 -8.68 1.49 39.06
N PHE A 126 -7.48 2.09 39.08
CA PHE A 126 -6.63 2.19 37.93
C PHE A 126 -5.98 0.82 37.61
N ASN A 127 -6.40 0.19 36.50
CA ASN A 127 -5.80 -1.05 36.07
C ASN A 127 -4.89 -0.79 34.84
N PRO A 128 -3.57 -0.98 34.92
CA PRO A 128 -2.65 -0.78 33.79
C PRO A 128 -2.97 -1.59 32.54
N SER A 129 -3.59 -2.76 32.67
CA SER A 129 -3.95 -3.61 31.53
C SER A 129 -4.98 -2.96 30.59
N ASP A 130 -5.79 -2.02 31.09
CA ASP A 130 -6.82 -1.33 30.32
C ASP A 130 -6.25 -0.15 29.51
N HIS A 131 -5.00 0.23 29.83
CA HIS A 131 -4.33 1.41 29.29
C HIS A 131 -3.12 1.09 28.39
N GLY A 132 -3.03 -0.11 27.87
CA GLY A 132 -2.06 -0.49 26.84
C GLY A 132 -2.29 0.25 25.50
N LEU A 133 -1.33 0.15 24.60
CA LEU A 133 -1.49 0.59 23.22
C LEU A 133 -2.60 -0.24 22.54
N LYS A 134 -3.41 0.40 21.72
CA LYS A 134 -4.49 -0.29 21.02
C LYS A 134 -3.92 -1.05 19.83
N PRO A 135 -4.05 -2.39 19.78
CA PRO A 135 -3.47 -3.20 18.71
C PRO A 135 -4.21 -2.99 17.39
N ILE A 136 -3.48 -3.15 16.30
CA ILE A 136 -3.99 -3.23 14.94
C ILE A 136 -3.69 -4.64 14.42
N ARG A 137 -4.66 -5.26 13.76
CA ARG A 137 -4.48 -6.58 13.18
C ARG A 137 -3.41 -6.53 12.11
N ILE A 138 -2.42 -7.42 12.18
CA ILE A 138 -1.26 -7.48 11.33
C ILE A 138 -1.08 -8.87 10.72
N HIS A 139 -0.51 -8.94 9.52
CA HIS A 139 -0.03 -10.16 8.89
C HIS A 139 1.28 -9.88 8.14
N THR A 140 2.22 -10.80 8.24
CA THR A 140 3.48 -10.75 7.50
C THR A 140 3.47 -11.86 6.46
N TRP A 141 3.58 -11.49 5.16
CA TRP A 141 3.72 -12.44 4.07
C TRP A 141 5.07 -12.23 3.38
N HIS A 142 6.00 -13.16 3.61
CA HIS A 142 7.42 -13.03 3.23
C HIS A 142 8.04 -11.77 3.84
N ASP A 143 8.53 -10.84 3.02
CA ASP A 143 9.12 -9.57 3.47
C ASP A 143 8.10 -8.42 3.58
N TRP A 144 6.83 -8.68 3.38
CA TRP A 144 5.80 -7.66 3.24
C TRP A 144 4.85 -7.66 4.43
N ILE A 145 4.63 -6.47 5.00
CA ILE A 145 3.81 -6.26 6.20
C ILE A 145 2.46 -5.68 5.80
N PHE A 146 1.40 -6.33 6.22
CA PHE A 146 0.02 -5.91 5.99
C PHE A 146 -0.68 -5.66 7.30
N ILE A 147 -1.54 -4.64 7.33
CA ILE A 147 -2.42 -4.36 8.47
C ILE A 147 -3.88 -4.31 8.03
N ASN A 148 -4.78 -4.61 8.96
CA ASN A 148 -6.20 -4.37 8.77
C ASN A 148 -6.72 -3.45 9.88
N LEU A 149 -7.12 -2.23 9.50
CA LEU A 149 -7.40 -1.15 10.44
C LEU A 149 -8.71 -1.34 11.23
N ASN A 150 -9.73 -1.97 10.63
CA ASN A 150 -11.00 -2.23 11.31
C ASN A 150 -11.08 -3.61 12.00
N GLY A 151 -10.06 -4.44 11.86
CA GLY A 151 -9.96 -5.77 12.47
C GLY A 151 -10.89 -6.84 11.86
N LYS A 152 -11.66 -6.54 10.79
CA LYS A 152 -12.76 -7.37 10.28
C LYS A 152 -12.46 -8.10 8.96
N ALA A 153 -11.31 -7.85 8.34
CA ALA A 153 -10.94 -8.53 7.10
C ALA A 153 -10.89 -10.06 7.31
N LYS A 154 -11.16 -10.81 6.27
CA LYS A 154 -10.91 -12.26 6.22
C LYS A 154 -9.46 -12.56 6.58
N LYS A 155 -9.13 -13.83 6.86
CA LYS A 155 -7.72 -14.24 7.01
C LYS A 155 -6.93 -13.84 5.76
N PHE A 156 -5.66 -13.47 5.95
CA PHE A 156 -4.84 -12.94 4.85
C PHE A 156 -4.74 -13.94 3.69
N GLU A 157 -4.53 -15.20 3.98
CA GLU A 157 -4.38 -16.26 2.99
C GLU A 157 -5.63 -16.43 2.12
N GLU A 158 -6.81 -16.25 2.71
CA GLU A 158 -8.09 -16.27 1.98
C GLU A 158 -8.25 -15.00 1.14
N TYR A 159 -7.90 -13.84 1.72
CA TYR A 159 -7.97 -12.54 1.04
C TYR A 159 -7.01 -12.47 -0.15
N ALA A 160 -5.76 -12.88 0.05
CA ALA A 160 -4.70 -12.81 -0.95
C ALA A 160 -4.65 -14.02 -1.90
N LYS A 161 -5.55 -15.00 -1.73
CA LYS A 161 -5.58 -16.24 -2.53
C LYS A 161 -5.43 -16.04 -4.04
N PRO A 162 -6.10 -15.05 -4.69
CA PRO A 162 -5.92 -14.82 -6.13
C PRO A 162 -4.47 -14.45 -6.49
N LEU A 163 -3.85 -13.57 -5.69
CA LEU A 163 -2.45 -13.17 -5.90
C LEU A 163 -1.49 -14.32 -5.61
N ILE A 164 -1.66 -15.03 -4.50
CA ILE A 164 -0.79 -16.17 -4.10
C ILE A 164 -0.75 -17.21 -5.21
N LYS A 165 -1.85 -17.48 -5.87
CA LYS A 165 -1.92 -18.41 -7.01
C LYS A 165 -1.03 -17.99 -8.19
N LYS A 166 -0.86 -16.67 -8.44
CA LYS A 166 -0.03 -16.15 -9.53
C LYS A 166 1.47 -16.38 -9.29
N PHE A 167 1.86 -16.60 -8.04
CA PHE A 167 3.24 -16.90 -7.64
C PHE A 167 3.49 -18.40 -7.41
N LYS A 168 2.56 -19.29 -7.82
CA LYS A 168 2.80 -20.73 -7.79
C LYS A 168 4.00 -21.06 -8.68
N GLY A 169 5.02 -21.70 -8.12
CA GLY A 169 6.28 -22.01 -8.82
C GLY A 169 7.41 -21.00 -8.58
N VAL A 170 7.12 -19.81 -8.04
CA VAL A 170 8.14 -18.85 -7.60
C VAL A 170 8.48 -19.08 -6.12
N ASN A 171 9.73 -19.35 -5.81
CA ASN A 171 10.15 -19.56 -4.42
C ASN A 171 10.32 -18.21 -3.68
N LEU A 172 9.21 -17.64 -3.24
CA LEU A 172 9.21 -16.38 -2.49
C LEU A 172 9.95 -16.45 -1.14
N LYS A 173 10.27 -17.63 -0.61
CA LYS A 173 11.07 -17.78 0.60
C LYS A 173 12.56 -17.48 0.36
N LYS A 174 12.99 -17.53 -0.90
CA LYS A 174 14.40 -17.31 -1.30
C LYS A 174 14.62 -15.93 -1.94
N ILE A 175 13.62 -15.04 -1.88
CA ILE A 175 13.83 -13.67 -2.37
C ILE A 175 14.82 -12.93 -1.47
N ARG A 176 15.66 -12.11 -2.11
CA ARG A 176 16.60 -11.20 -1.43
C ARG A 176 16.40 -9.80 -1.92
N ASN A 177 16.21 -8.87 -1.00
CA ASN A 177 16.24 -7.46 -1.27
C ASN A 177 17.66 -7.07 -1.74
N VAL A 178 17.77 -6.44 -2.89
CA VAL A 178 19.05 -6.00 -3.48
C VAL A 178 19.15 -4.49 -3.62
N ALA A 179 18.02 -3.78 -3.73
CA ALA A 179 18.04 -2.33 -3.83
C ALA A 179 16.72 -1.71 -3.37
N THR A 180 16.82 -0.49 -2.87
CA THR A 180 15.69 0.40 -2.57
C THR A 180 15.79 1.64 -3.45
N LEU A 181 14.67 2.02 -4.06
CA LEU A 181 14.48 3.30 -4.72
C LEU A 181 13.43 4.07 -3.93
N ASP A 182 13.83 5.18 -3.33
CA ASP A 182 12.90 6.08 -2.61
C ASP A 182 12.61 7.29 -3.50
N PHE A 183 11.37 7.41 -3.96
CA PHE A 183 10.93 8.49 -4.83
C PHE A 183 10.36 9.67 -4.03
N GLY A 184 10.19 9.50 -2.72
CA GLY A 184 9.64 10.53 -1.86
C GLY A 184 8.17 10.82 -2.14
N LYS A 185 7.84 12.11 -2.27
CA LYS A 185 6.47 12.61 -2.48
C LYS A 185 6.17 12.73 -3.96
N ILE A 186 5.07 12.13 -4.39
CA ILE A 186 4.49 12.22 -5.73
C ILE A 186 3.20 13.02 -5.59
N HIS A 187 3.05 14.09 -6.36
CA HIS A 187 1.87 14.97 -6.34
C HIS A 187 0.69 14.37 -7.11
N SER A 188 0.31 13.17 -6.70
CA SER A 188 -0.75 12.40 -7.33
C SER A 188 -1.55 11.60 -6.31
N ASN A 189 -2.81 11.35 -6.66
CA ASN A 189 -3.67 10.44 -5.93
C ASN A 189 -3.13 9.00 -6.03
N TRP A 190 -3.17 8.29 -4.92
CA TRP A 190 -2.70 6.91 -4.82
C TRP A 190 -3.34 5.95 -5.85
N LYS A 191 -4.58 6.24 -6.27
CA LYS A 191 -5.27 5.43 -7.26
C LYS A 191 -4.62 5.53 -8.64
N PHE A 192 -4.15 6.71 -9.04
CA PHE A 192 -3.46 6.86 -10.32
C PHE A 192 -2.18 6.05 -10.39
N LEU A 193 -1.40 5.99 -9.30
CA LEU A 193 -0.20 5.15 -9.25
C LEU A 193 -0.50 3.66 -9.38
N ILE A 194 -1.67 3.22 -8.91
CA ILE A 194 -2.10 1.82 -9.08
C ILE A 194 -2.70 1.61 -10.47
N GLU A 195 -3.59 2.49 -10.93
CA GLU A 195 -4.23 2.43 -12.24
C GLU A 195 -3.18 2.40 -13.36
N ASN A 196 -2.17 3.28 -13.30
CA ASN A 196 -1.06 3.29 -14.23
C ASN A 196 -0.30 1.95 -14.21
N PHE A 197 0.00 1.40 -13.03
CA PHE A 197 0.77 0.16 -12.92
C PHE A 197 0.03 -1.09 -13.45
N ILE A 198 -1.29 -1.16 -13.33
CA ILE A 198 -2.07 -2.38 -13.64
C ILE A 198 -2.56 -2.45 -15.09
N GLU A 199 -2.40 -1.41 -15.89
CA GLU A 199 -2.82 -1.37 -17.28
C GLU A 199 -1.62 -1.29 -18.23
N PRO A 200 -1.70 -1.90 -19.42
CA PRO A 200 -0.58 -1.90 -20.34
C PRO A 200 -0.67 -0.83 -21.45
N TYR A 201 -1.77 -0.06 -21.53
CA TYR A 201 -2.06 0.78 -22.69
C TYR A 201 -1.05 1.92 -22.87
N HIS A 202 -0.58 2.50 -21.74
CA HIS A 202 0.42 3.59 -21.78
C HIS A 202 1.83 3.11 -22.16
N VAL A 203 2.17 1.83 -21.90
CA VAL A 203 3.57 1.34 -21.97
C VAL A 203 4.24 1.68 -23.30
N GLN A 204 3.59 1.40 -24.41
CA GLN A 204 4.15 1.67 -25.74
C GLN A 204 4.35 3.17 -26.03
N PHE A 205 3.57 4.03 -25.40
CA PHE A 205 3.57 5.48 -25.68
C PHE A 205 4.41 6.28 -24.69
N VAL A 206 4.48 5.86 -23.44
CA VAL A 206 5.22 6.52 -22.37
C VAL A 206 6.65 5.99 -22.30
N HIS A 207 6.81 4.67 -22.28
CA HIS A 207 8.11 4.00 -22.10
C HIS A 207 8.86 3.71 -23.39
N ARG A 208 8.84 4.65 -24.33
CA ARG A 208 9.39 4.45 -25.69
C ARG A 208 10.86 4.06 -25.73
N THR A 209 11.65 4.54 -24.79
CA THR A 209 13.10 4.31 -24.71
C THR A 209 13.50 3.37 -23.58
N THR A 210 12.64 3.20 -22.59
CA THR A 210 12.92 2.42 -21.37
C THR A 210 12.41 1.00 -21.44
N THR A 211 11.40 0.72 -22.28
CA THR A 211 10.92 -0.65 -22.54
C THR A 211 10.82 -0.95 -24.05
N LYS A 212 10.93 -2.23 -24.40
CA LYS A 212 10.66 -2.74 -25.74
C LYS A 212 9.58 -3.81 -25.69
N GLN A 213 8.46 -3.51 -25.05
CA GLN A 213 7.33 -4.40 -24.88
C GLN A 213 6.17 -3.97 -25.78
N PRO A 214 5.99 -4.60 -26.97
CA PRO A 214 4.93 -4.21 -27.89
C PRO A 214 3.54 -4.42 -27.27
N LEU A 215 2.66 -3.44 -27.44
CA LEU A 215 1.32 -3.47 -26.82
C LEU A 215 0.52 -4.73 -27.23
N LYS A 216 0.68 -5.22 -28.44
CA LYS A 216 0.02 -6.44 -28.95
C LYS A 216 0.33 -7.71 -28.16
N ASP A 217 1.46 -7.74 -27.43
CA ASP A 217 1.90 -8.90 -26.65
C ASP A 217 1.43 -8.84 -25.18
N HIS A 218 0.75 -7.74 -24.82
CA HIS A 218 0.19 -7.56 -23.49
C HIS A 218 -1.21 -8.13 -23.38
N TYR A 219 -1.58 -8.48 -22.14
CA TYR A 219 -2.93 -8.88 -21.77
C TYR A 219 -3.30 -8.38 -20.37
N THR A 220 -4.60 -8.26 -20.11
CA THR A 220 -5.14 -7.81 -18.82
C THR A 220 -5.42 -8.99 -17.91
N ILE A 221 -5.27 -8.79 -16.60
CA ILE A 221 -5.52 -9.77 -15.55
C ILE A 221 -6.58 -9.21 -14.61
N VAL A 222 -7.72 -9.91 -14.50
CA VAL A 222 -8.79 -9.62 -13.56
C VAL A 222 -9.17 -10.92 -12.86
N ASP A 223 -8.76 -11.07 -11.60
CA ASP A 223 -9.03 -12.26 -10.78
C ASP A 223 -9.48 -11.79 -9.37
N GLY A 224 -10.77 -11.46 -9.26
CA GLY A 224 -11.34 -10.90 -8.03
C GLY A 224 -10.70 -9.57 -7.64
N ILE A 225 -9.96 -9.58 -6.53
CA ILE A 225 -9.23 -8.40 -6.02
C ILE A 225 -7.76 -8.37 -6.44
N CYS A 226 -7.31 -9.34 -7.23
CA CYS A 226 -6.00 -9.35 -7.88
C CYS A 226 -6.15 -8.86 -9.32
N LEU A 227 -5.61 -7.69 -9.61
CA LEU A 227 -5.78 -6.98 -10.85
C LEU A 227 -4.42 -6.69 -11.47
N GLY A 228 -4.36 -6.57 -12.80
CA GLY A 228 -3.09 -6.25 -13.42
C GLY A 228 -3.03 -6.50 -14.92
N SER A 229 -1.80 -6.64 -15.39
CA SER A 229 -1.47 -6.97 -16.76
C SER A 229 -0.26 -7.90 -16.83
N GLY A 230 -0.03 -8.46 -17.98
CA GLY A 230 1.16 -9.24 -18.28
C GLY A 230 1.59 -9.06 -19.72
N VAL A 231 2.85 -9.35 -19.98
CA VAL A 231 3.46 -9.40 -21.30
C VAL A 231 4.36 -10.61 -21.38
N ASP A 232 4.33 -11.30 -22.52
CA ASP A 232 5.22 -12.40 -22.83
C ASP A 232 6.13 -12.00 -24.00
N VAL A 233 7.40 -11.73 -23.69
CA VAL A 233 8.41 -11.26 -24.63
C VAL A 233 9.14 -12.49 -25.20
N LYS A 234 9.21 -12.59 -26.54
CA LYS A 234 9.96 -13.63 -27.20
C LYS A 234 11.47 -13.46 -27.01
N GLU A 235 12.22 -14.57 -26.99
CA GLU A 235 13.67 -14.57 -26.77
C GLU A 235 14.42 -13.61 -27.73
N GLU A 236 14.03 -13.59 -28.99
CA GLU A 236 14.62 -12.75 -30.04
C GLU A 236 14.49 -11.23 -29.80
N ASN A 237 13.54 -10.84 -28.93
CA ASN A 237 13.26 -9.44 -28.60
C ASN A 237 13.80 -9.03 -27.23
N LYS A 238 14.54 -9.89 -26.53
CA LYS A 238 15.14 -9.57 -25.25
C LYS A 238 16.30 -8.59 -25.43
N ASP A 239 16.33 -7.58 -24.58
CA ASP A 239 17.39 -6.57 -24.52
C ASP A 239 17.75 -6.29 -23.07
N SER A 240 19.02 -6.51 -22.71
CA SER A 240 19.52 -6.33 -21.36
C SER A 240 19.59 -4.86 -20.91
N ASN A 241 19.59 -3.91 -21.84
CA ASN A 241 19.66 -2.47 -21.57
C ASN A 241 18.29 -1.83 -21.39
N THR A 242 17.22 -2.58 -21.59
CA THR A 242 15.83 -2.14 -21.44
C THR A 242 15.02 -3.18 -20.68
N LEU A 243 13.77 -2.85 -20.28
CA LEU A 243 12.85 -3.81 -19.66
C LEU A 243 12.14 -4.72 -20.70
N SER A 244 12.92 -5.26 -21.63
CA SER A 244 12.41 -6.18 -22.66
C SER A 244 12.38 -7.62 -22.14
N VAL A 245 11.64 -7.85 -21.06
CA VAL A 245 11.49 -9.18 -20.44
C VAL A 245 10.03 -9.50 -20.19
N SER A 246 9.68 -10.77 -20.28
CA SER A 246 8.34 -11.24 -19.88
C SER A 246 8.03 -10.81 -18.47
N SER A 247 6.89 -10.20 -18.26
CA SER A 247 6.57 -9.54 -16.99
C SER A 247 5.11 -9.74 -16.59
N ARG A 248 4.86 -9.65 -15.27
CA ARG A 248 3.54 -9.58 -14.68
C ARG A 248 3.49 -8.37 -13.75
N TYR A 249 2.51 -7.53 -13.95
CA TYR A 249 2.25 -6.33 -13.20
C TYR A 249 0.97 -6.55 -12.41
N LEU A 250 1.07 -6.82 -11.10
CA LEU A 250 -0.05 -7.26 -10.28
C LEU A 250 -0.32 -6.32 -9.12
N SER A 251 -1.58 -6.10 -8.82
CA SER A 251 -2.06 -5.43 -7.63
C SER A 251 -2.95 -6.37 -6.83
N LEU A 252 -2.79 -6.38 -5.50
CA LEU A 252 -3.79 -6.88 -4.56
C LEU A 252 -4.47 -5.67 -3.95
N PHE A 253 -5.76 -5.54 -4.19
CA PHE A 253 -6.56 -4.43 -3.66
C PHE A 253 -6.43 -4.32 -2.13
N PRO A 254 -6.32 -3.12 -1.50
CA PRO A 254 -6.37 -1.83 -2.18
C PRO A 254 -5.01 -1.31 -2.70
N ASN A 255 -3.87 -1.58 -2.05
CA ASN A 255 -2.64 -0.82 -2.30
C ASN A 255 -1.36 -1.65 -2.44
N PHE A 256 -1.44 -2.98 -2.48
CA PHE A 256 -0.25 -3.79 -2.70
C PHE A 256 0.04 -3.95 -4.19
N ILE A 257 1.22 -3.55 -4.62
CA ILE A 257 1.67 -3.63 -6.01
C ILE A 257 2.96 -4.44 -6.07
N ILE A 258 2.98 -5.42 -6.97
CA ILE A 258 4.10 -6.31 -7.18
C ILE A 258 4.30 -6.59 -8.67
N GLY A 259 5.50 -6.33 -9.18
CA GLY A 259 5.94 -6.71 -10.50
C GLY A 259 6.83 -7.94 -10.45
N SER A 260 6.59 -8.91 -11.34
CA SER A 260 7.49 -10.04 -11.57
C SER A 260 8.10 -9.91 -12.95
N TYR A 261 9.41 -9.89 -13.03
CA TYR A 261 10.20 -9.69 -14.24
C TYR A 261 11.07 -10.91 -14.44
N PHE A 262 10.71 -11.70 -15.43
CA PHE A 262 11.33 -13.00 -15.64
C PHE A 262 12.75 -12.90 -16.21
N PRO A 263 13.67 -13.82 -15.83
CA PRO A 263 13.35 -14.97 -14.96
C PRO A 263 13.46 -14.68 -13.45
N ASN A 264 14.17 -13.65 -12.98
CA ASN A 264 14.72 -13.65 -11.61
C ASN A 264 14.54 -12.37 -10.82
N GLN A 265 13.64 -11.46 -11.23
CA GLN A 265 13.44 -10.19 -10.52
C GLN A 265 12.00 -9.98 -10.07
N ILE A 266 11.83 -9.44 -8.87
CA ILE A 266 10.57 -8.93 -8.34
C ILE A 266 10.76 -7.49 -7.91
N GLY A 267 9.78 -6.64 -8.21
CA GLY A 267 9.67 -5.29 -7.69
C GLY A 267 8.42 -5.11 -6.86
N VAL A 268 8.54 -4.58 -5.64
CA VAL A 268 7.39 -4.28 -4.78
C VAL A 268 7.36 -2.81 -4.45
N TYR A 269 6.19 -2.21 -4.52
CA TYR A 269 6.00 -0.77 -4.38
C TYR A 269 5.16 -0.47 -3.16
N LEU A 270 5.69 0.32 -2.26
CA LEU A 270 4.96 0.87 -1.12
C LEU A 270 4.44 2.25 -1.49
N ASN A 271 3.15 2.34 -1.76
CA ASN A 271 2.43 3.59 -1.95
C ASN A 271 1.70 3.93 -0.66
N VAL A 272 2.11 5.02 -0.01
CA VAL A 272 1.46 5.52 1.21
C VAL A 272 0.70 6.81 0.88
N PRO A 273 -0.63 6.74 0.75
CA PRO A 273 -1.43 7.93 0.48
C PRO A 273 -1.47 8.86 1.70
N ILE A 274 -1.19 10.14 1.50
CA ILE A 274 -1.18 11.18 2.54
C ILE A 274 -2.47 11.97 2.52
N ASN A 275 -2.92 12.38 1.34
CA ASN A 275 -4.15 13.11 1.08
C ASN A 275 -4.63 12.85 -0.37
N PRO A 276 -5.73 13.43 -0.83
CA PRO A 276 -6.24 13.19 -2.19
C PRO A 276 -5.23 13.43 -3.32
N GLY A 277 -4.31 14.38 -3.16
CA GLY A 277 -3.35 14.76 -4.21
C GLY A 277 -1.90 14.45 -3.87
N LEU A 278 -1.63 13.65 -2.84
CA LEU A 278 -0.24 13.39 -2.41
C LEU A 278 -0.06 11.98 -1.90
N THR A 279 0.89 11.28 -2.48
CA THR A 279 1.29 9.91 -2.11
C THR A 279 2.81 9.85 -1.98
N THR A 280 3.35 9.14 -0.99
CA THR A 280 4.77 8.76 -1.01
C THR A 280 4.94 7.41 -1.64
N GLN A 281 6.02 7.25 -2.40
CA GLN A 281 6.32 5.99 -3.07
C GLN A 281 7.76 5.58 -2.85
N LYS A 282 7.97 4.29 -2.55
CA LYS A 282 9.27 3.62 -2.67
C LYS A 282 9.12 2.26 -3.32
N ARG A 283 10.19 1.80 -3.96
CA ARG A 283 10.27 0.48 -4.58
C ARG A 283 11.43 -0.32 -4.00
N ILE A 284 11.17 -1.58 -3.71
CA ILE A 284 12.21 -2.55 -3.39
C ILE A 284 12.40 -3.49 -4.59
N ILE A 285 13.66 -3.69 -4.97
CA ILE A 285 14.05 -4.66 -5.99
C ILE A 285 14.52 -5.91 -5.26
N TYR A 286 13.97 -7.05 -5.64
CA TYR A 286 14.36 -8.37 -5.13
C TYR A 286 14.89 -9.23 -6.27
N THR A 287 15.85 -10.10 -5.93
CA THR A 287 16.19 -11.26 -6.75
C THR A 287 15.47 -12.51 -6.21
N THR A 288 15.14 -13.45 -7.09
CA THR A 288 14.61 -14.76 -6.73
C THR A 288 15.72 -15.83 -6.75
N GLU A 289 15.44 -17.01 -6.19
CA GLU A 289 16.33 -18.20 -6.25
C GLU A 289 17.74 -18.00 -5.69
N GLY A 290 17.92 -17.01 -4.80
CA GLY A 290 19.21 -16.75 -4.18
C GLY A 290 20.28 -16.20 -5.13
N LYS A 291 19.89 -15.74 -6.34
CA LYS A 291 20.82 -15.10 -7.28
C LYS A 291 21.44 -13.87 -6.61
N THR A 292 22.77 -13.81 -6.63
CA THR A 292 23.52 -12.61 -6.26
C THR A 292 23.69 -11.73 -7.49
N MET A 293 23.56 -10.43 -7.31
CA MET A 293 23.87 -9.42 -8.32
C MET A 293 25.14 -8.69 -7.93
N SER A 294 26.00 -8.41 -8.90
CA SER A 294 27.14 -7.52 -8.71
C SER A 294 26.67 -6.09 -8.46
N GLU A 295 27.50 -5.26 -7.89
CA GLU A 295 27.20 -3.85 -7.66
C GLU A 295 26.89 -3.12 -8.97
N GLN A 296 27.57 -3.46 -10.06
CA GLN A 296 27.31 -2.90 -11.37
C GLN A 296 25.91 -3.27 -11.88
N GLU A 297 25.49 -4.53 -11.75
CA GLU A 297 24.15 -4.98 -12.12
C GLU A 297 23.08 -4.27 -11.28
N ILE A 298 23.28 -4.13 -9.97
CA ILE A 298 22.36 -3.42 -9.08
C ILE A 298 22.24 -1.97 -9.50
N ASN A 299 23.35 -1.28 -9.77
CA ASN A 299 23.33 0.13 -10.18
C ASN A 299 22.66 0.31 -11.55
N MET A 300 22.86 -0.61 -12.48
CA MET A 300 22.16 -0.59 -13.77
C MET A 300 20.65 -0.77 -13.58
N GLN A 301 20.21 -1.73 -12.77
CA GLN A 301 18.79 -1.93 -12.45
C GLN A 301 18.18 -0.71 -11.77
N LYS A 302 18.88 -0.10 -10.82
CA LYS A 302 18.42 1.15 -10.17
C LYS A 302 18.23 2.26 -11.21
N LYS A 303 19.16 2.45 -12.16
CA LYS A 303 19.07 3.47 -13.21
C LYS A 303 17.88 3.22 -14.13
N ILE A 304 17.68 2.00 -14.60
CA ILE A 304 16.56 1.63 -15.47
C ILE A 304 15.23 1.92 -14.77
N TRP A 305 15.06 1.41 -13.55
CA TRP A 305 13.82 1.58 -12.80
C TRP A 305 13.57 3.03 -12.39
N TRP A 306 14.62 3.80 -12.10
CA TRP A 306 14.49 5.23 -11.84
C TRP A 306 13.93 5.97 -13.06
N SER A 307 14.44 5.65 -14.26
CA SER A 307 13.98 6.26 -15.52
C SER A 307 12.51 5.92 -15.80
N VAL A 308 12.13 4.64 -15.70
CA VAL A 308 10.75 4.19 -15.88
C VAL A 308 9.80 4.90 -14.92
N HIS A 309 10.17 4.98 -13.64
CA HIS A 309 9.31 5.64 -12.66
C HIS A 309 9.20 7.14 -12.85
N LYS A 310 10.26 7.79 -13.34
CA LYS A 310 10.19 9.22 -13.66
C LYS A 310 9.16 9.50 -14.76
N GLU A 311 9.10 8.63 -15.78
CA GLU A 311 8.10 8.71 -16.85
C GLU A 311 6.68 8.52 -16.27
N ASP A 312 6.47 7.49 -15.44
CA ASP A 312 5.18 7.21 -14.81
C ASP A 312 4.72 8.32 -13.87
N HIS A 313 5.63 8.87 -13.05
CA HIS A 313 5.29 9.94 -12.11
C HIS A 313 4.81 11.19 -12.84
N GLU A 314 5.50 11.58 -13.93
CA GLU A 314 5.08 12.72 -14.74
C GLU A 314 3.65 12.54 -15.27
N ILE A 315 3.31 11.34 -15.77
CA ILE A 315 1.96 11.06 -16.25
C ILE A 315 0.95 11.08 -15.09
N CYS A 316 1.27 10.48 -13.95
CA CYS A 316 0.36 10.44 -12.79
C CYS A 316 0.11 11.83 -12.21
N GLU A 317 1.11 12.71 -12.16
CA GLU A 317 0.96 14.09 -11.70
C GLU A 317 0.12 14.91 -12.67
N ARG A 318 0.30 14.74 -13.99
CA ARG A 318 -0.53 15.37 -15.02
C ARG A 318 -1.97 14.86 -15.00
N LEU A 319 -2.21 13.57 -14.71
CA LEU A 319 -3.54 13.03 -14.47
C LEU A 319 -4.20 13.71 -13.27
N GLN A 320 -3.47 13.91 -12.17
CA GLN A 320 -3.96 14.63 -10.99
C GLN A 320 -4.33 16.07 -11.33
N GLU A 321 -3.47 16.77 -12.04
CA GLU A 321 -3.71 18.14 -12.48
C GLU A 321 -4.94 18.24 -13.38
N GLY A 322 -5.07 17.36 -14.36
CA GLY A 322 -6.20 17.30 -15.28
C GLY A 322 -7.55 17.11 -14.58
N ARG A 323 -7.57 16.52 -13.38
CA ARG A 323 -8.80 16.35 -12.59
C ARG A 323 -9.30 17.64 -11.95
N SER A 324 -8.55 18.74 -11.99
CA SER A 324 -9.02 20.06 -11.59
C SER A 324 -9.93 20.72 -12.63
N SER A 325 -9.88 20.24 -13.87
CA SER A 325 -10.68 20.80 -14.98
C SER A 325 -12.16 20.35 -14.89
N PRO A 326 -13.13 21.26 -15.11
CA PRO A 326 -14.54 20.90 -15.25
C PRO A 326 -14.80 19.84 -16.35
N ALA A 327 -13.96 19.80 -17.40
CA ALA A 327 -14.06 18.82 -18.47
C ALA A 327 -13.87 17.37 -17.99
N SER A 328 -13.25 17.18 -16.82
CA SER A 328 -13.01 15.87 -16.21
C SER A 328 -14.07 15.45 -15.18
N GLU A 329 -15.12 16.25 -14.97
CA GLU A 329 -16.10 16.04 -13.90
C GLU A 329 -16.73 14.64 -13.93
N LYS A 330 -17.07 14.15 -15.11
CA LYS A 330 -17.71 12.83 -15.29
C LYS A 330 -16.72 11.65 -15.37
N GLY A 331 -15.42 11.90 -15.27
CA GLY A 331 -14.36 10.94 -15.56
C GLY A 331 -14.06 10.83 -17.05
N GLY A 332 -12.93 10.24 -17.39
CA GLY A 332 -12.53 9.92 -18.76
C GLY A 332 -13.15 8.60 -19.25
N LEU A 333 -13.07 8.33 -20.55
CA LEU A 333 -13.45 7.04 -21.12
C LEU A 333 -12.33 6.03 -20.94
N LEU A 334 -12.68 4.84 -20.47
CA LEU A 334 -11.76 3.72 -20.33
C LEU A 334 -11.86 2.78 -21.54
N SER A 335 -10.71 2.33 -22.01
CA SER A 335 -10.64 1.33 -23.06
C SER A 335 -11.29 0.01 -22.63
N PRO A 336 -12.26 -0.50 -23.37
CA PRO A 336 -12.90 -1.78 -23.03
C PRO A 336 -11.99 -2.99 -23.27
N HIS A 337 -10.85 -2.79 -23.92
CA HIS A 337 -9.87 -3.83 -24.20
C HIS A 337 -8.68 -3.80 -23.24
N TRP A 338 -8.01 -2.64 -23.11
CA TRP A 338 -6.73 -2.53 -22.40
C TRP A 338 -6.89 -2.19 -20.91
N GLU A 339 -7.98 -1.53 -20.52
CA GLU A 339 -8.16 -0.98 -19.19
C GLU A 339 -9.22 -1.72 -18.33
N LYS A 340 -9.44 -3.02 -18.63
CA LYS A 340 -10.34 -3.88 -17.84
C LYS A 340 -9.93 -3.99 -16.37
N SER A 341 -8.63 -3.98 -16.10
CA SER A 341 -8.07 -3.98 -14.76
C SER A 341 -8.40 -2.68 -14.01
N ILE A 342 -8.33 -1.52 -14.68
CA ILE A 342 -8.76 -0.23 -14.11
C ILE A 342 -10.27 -0.25 -13.82
N GLN A 343 -11.10 -0.70 -14.78
CA GLN A 343 -12.55 -0.80 -14.59
C GLN A 343 -12.89 -1.65 -13.35
N ALA A 344 -12.22 -2.80 -13.19
CA ALA A 344 -12.40 -3.66 -12.04
C ALA A 344 -11.92 -3.02 -10.73
N PHE A 345 -10.76 -2.32 -10.75
CA PHE A 345 -10.24 -1.59 -9.61
C PHE A 345 -11.20 -0.49 -9.14
N GLN A 346 -11.68 0.33 -10.07
CA GLN A 346 -12.61 1.40 -9.78
C GLN A 346 -13.96 0.87 -9.27
N LYS A 347 -14.42 -0.26 -9.80
CA LYS A 347 -15.61 -0.95 -9.27
C LYS A 347 -15.41 -1.36 -7.81
N LEU A 348 -14.26 -1.90 -7.43
CA LEU A 348 -13.96 -2.24 -6.03
C LEU A 348 -13.97 -1.00 -5.12
N ILE A 349 -13.48 0.16 -5.60
CA ILE A 349 -13.56 1.44 -4.89
C ILE A 349 -15.03 1.83 -4.67
N ILE A 350 -15.85 1.81 -5.72
CA ILE A 350 -17.28 2.14 -5.64
C ILE A 350 -18.00 1.21 -4.66
N ASP A 351 -17.81 -0.11 -4.79
CA ASP A 351 -18.47 -1.10 -3.96
C ASP A 351 -18.10 -0.92 -2.47
N ALA A 352 -16.85 -0.59 -2.16
CA ALA A 352 -16.40 -0.34 -0.80
C ALA A 352 -16.98 0.97 -0.22
N THR A 353 -16.99 2.05 -1.00
CA THR A 353 -17.50 3.36 -0.55
C THR A 353 -19.03 3.36 -0.38
N MET A 354 -19.77 2.65 -1.24
CA MET A 354 -21.24 2.56 -1.16
C MET A 354 -21.71 1.75 0.07
N ARG A 355 -20.97 0.74 0.53
CA ARG A 355 -21.35 -0.03 1.73
C ARG A 355 -21.44 0.86 2.97
N SER A 356 -20.58 1.85 3.10
CA SER A 356 -20.57 2.80 4.22
C SER A 356 -21.81 3.69 4.23
N SER A 357 -22.28 4.14 3.06
CA SER A 357 -23.47 5.01 2.97
C SER A 357 -24.75 4.30 3.42
N LYS A 358 -24.88 3.00 3.14
CA LYS A 358 -26.02 2.18 3.62
C LYS A 358 -25.98 1.97 5.13
N THR A 359 -24.80 1.74 5.71
CA THR A 359 -24.62 1.54 7.15
C THR A 359 -24.89 2.83 7.95
N MET A 360 -24.53 3.99 7.41
CA MET A 360 -24.83 5.30 8.04
C MET A 360 -26.34 5.65 7.98
N LYS A 361 -27.03 5.34 6.88
CA LYS A 361 -28.47 5.55 6.77
C LYS A 361 -29.26 4.64 7.73
N GLY A 362 -28.84 3.38 7.90
CA GLY A 362 -29.46 2.46 8.84
C GLY A 362 -29.34 2.92 10.31
N LYS A 363 -28.17 3.48 10.71
CA LYS A 363 -27.97 4.01 12.06
C LYS A 363 -28.76 5.28 12.35
N LYS A 364 -28.96 6.18 11.37
CA LYS A 364 -29.79 7.38 11.54
C LYS A 364 -31.27 7.07 11.73
N ASN A 365 -31.77 6.01 11.11
CA ASN A 365 -33.16 5.60 11.26
C ASN A 365 -33.44 4.94 12.61
N VAL A 366 -32.47 4.24 13.21
CA VAL A 366 -32.60 3.64 14.55
C VAL A 366 -32.51 4.68 15.68
N GLN A 367 -31.83 5.82 15.46
CA GLN A 367 -31.77 6.92 16.44
C GLN A 367 -32.98 7.87 16.36
N ARG A 368 -33.78 7.81 15.29
CA ARG A 368 -35.04 8.59 15.17
C ARG A 368 -36.28 7.83 15.67
N SER A 369 -36.12 6.55 15.98
CA SER A 369 -37.18 5.67 16.49
C SER A 369 -36.98 5.31 17.97
N LYS A 370 -36.15 6.03 18.69
CA LYS A 370 -36.02 6.08 20.16
C LYS A 370 -36.19 7.54 20.61
#